data_9248daa73c790e59b10b25b89eef892a
#
_entry.id   9248daa73c790e59b10b25b89eef892a
#
_cell.length_a   1.000
_cell.length_b   1.000
_cell.length_c   1.000
_cell.angle_alpha   90.00
_cell.angle_beta   90.00
_cell.angle_gamma   90.00
#
_symmetry.space_group_name_H-M   'P 1'
#
loop_
_entity.id
_entity.type
_entity.pdbx_description
1 polymer ?
#
loop_
_entity_poly.entity_id
_entity_poly.type
_entity_poly.pdbx_seq_one_letter_code
_entity_poly.pdbx_strand_id
1 'polypeptide(L)'
;MQLFRFVALGLLLLSVVGCDAPEQSAQLVKESQLMVRMTTSLGVIELELDAVKAPKTVKNFVEYANSGHYDDTIFHRVIPGFMIQGGGMGPGMKEKATGRPVENEADNGLKNVIGTIAMARTNDPHSATAQFFINVADNGFLDHTAKSAAGWGYAVFGRVVSGMDVVEQIAAVQTGNVGGHADVPVEDLVIQSLEVIASD
;
A
#
# COMPACT_ATOMS: atom_id res chain seq x y z
N MET A 1 55.76 63.68 -14.43
CA MET A 1 54.87 62.86 -15.25
C MET A 1 55.10 61.41 -14.77
N GLN A 2 54.35 60.99 -13.73
CA GLN A 2 54.52 59.65 -13.11
C GLN A 2 53.31 58.83 -13.40
N LEU A 3 53.48 57.64 -14.02
CA LEU A 3 52.45 56.65 -14.29
C LEU A 3 52.26 55.81 -13.03
N PHE A 4 51.06 55.84 -12.47
CA PHE A 4 50.64 54.89 -11.44
C PHE A 4 50.05 53.59 -12.10
N ARG A 5 50.71 52.48 -11.85
CA ARG A 5 50.22 51.16 -12.19
C ARG A 5 49.39 50.61 -11.03
N PHE A 6 48.06 50.43 -11.25
CA PHE A 6 47.23 49.67 -10.33
C PHE A 6 47.34 48.18 -10.64
N VAL A 7 47.83 47.42 -9.69
CA VAL A 7 47.78 45.96 -9.70
C VAL A 7 46.45 45.56 -9.05
N ALA A 8 45.54 44.98 -9.82
CA ALA A 8 44.31 44.39 -9.32
C ALA A 8 44.59 42.95 -8.84
N LEU A 9 44.48 42.76 -7.52
CA LEU A 9 44.61 41.45 -6.89
C LEU A 9 43.23 40.74 -6.98
N GLY A 10 43.09 39.81 -7.91
CA GLY A 10 41.91 38.98 -8.04
C GLY A 10 41.83 37.93 -6.94
N LEU A 11 40.89 38.09 -6.05
CA LEU A 11 40.56 37.09 -5.01
C LEU A 11 39.74 35.95 -5.65
N LEU A 12 40.38 34.80 -5.85
CA LEU A 12 39.71 33.58 -6.36
C LEU A 12 38.97 32.92 -5.18
N LEU A 13 37.67 33.10 -5.13
CA LEU A 13 36.79 32.36 -4.21
C LEU A 13 36.64 30.92 -4.74
N LEU A 14 37.37 29.98 -4.12
CA LEU A 14 37.07 28.56 -4.27
C LEU A 14 35.73 28.26 -3.53
N SER A 15 34.67 28.08 -4.26
CA SER A 15 33.44 27.49 -3.74
C SER A 15 33.67 25.99 -3.52
N VAL A 16 33.77 25.60 -2.26
CA VAL A 16 33.75 24.18 -1.85
C VAL A 16 32.32 23.68 -2.10
N VAL A 17 32.14 22.91 -3.17
CA VAL A 17 30.91 22.11 -3.37
C VAL A 17 31.01 20.96 -2.37
N GLY A 18 30.31 21.12 -1.24
CA GLY A 18 30.15 20.06 -0.27
C GLY A 18 29.28 18.93 -0.90
N CYS A 19 29.79 17.71 -0.84
CA CYS A 19 29.04 16.51 -1.20
C CYS A 19 27.98 16.21 -0.12
N ASP A 20 26.79 16.73 -0.27
CA ASP A 20 25.62 16.37 0.56
C ASP A 20 24.86 15.12 0.04
N ALA A 21 25.60 14.16 -0.54
CA ALA A 21 24.99 12.97 -1.16
C ALA A 21 24.34 11.95 -0.17
N PRO A 22 24.83 11.73 1.07
CA PRO A 22 24.22 10.71 1.95
C PRO A 22 22.93 11.15 2.64
N GLU A 23 22.79 12.44 3.01
CA GLU A 23 21.55 12.92 3.66
C GLU A 23 20.38 13.01 2.68
N GLN A 24 20.63 13.43 1.45
CA GLN A 24 19.59 13.55 0.42
C GLN A 24 19.08 12.18 -0.04
N SER A 25 19.95 11.16 -0.08
CA SER A 25 19.54 9.79 -0.37
C SER A 25 18.75 9.14 0.77
N ALA A 26 19.13 9.41 2.03
CA ALA A 26 18.39 8.95 3.21
C ALA A 26 17.01 9.61 3.31
N GLN A 27 16.89 10.88 2.95
CA GLN A 27 15.61 11.61 2.92
C GLN A 27 14.69 11.12 1.81
N LEU A 28 15.20 10.83 0.62
CA LEU A 28 14.46 10.21 -0.49
C LEU A 28 13.97 8.80 -0.14
N VAL A 29 14.75 8.02 0.59
CA VAL A 29 14.33 6.69 1.07
C VAL A 29 13.23 6.82 2.13
N LYS A 30 13.33 7.82 3.03
CA LYS A 30 12.31 8.08 4.07
C LYS A 30 11.00 8.60 3.49
N GLU A 31 11.02 9.41 2.41
CA GLU A 31 9.83 9.87 1.68
C GLU A 31 9.18 8.77 0.81
N SER A 32 9.92 7.70 0.49
CA SER A 32 9.42 6.59 -0.33
C SER A 32 8.66 5.54 0.46
N GLN A 33 8.76 5.53 1.79
CA GLN A 33 8.11 4.59 2.69
C GLN A 33 6.99 5.29 3.45
N LEU A 34 5.78 5.14 2.95
CA LEU A 34 4.57 5.63 3.60
C LEU A 34 4.09 4.61 4.62
N MET A 35 3.95 5.06 5.86
CA MET A 35 3.37 4.25 6.92
C MET A 35 1.87 4.49 7.03
N VAL A 36 1.11 3.43 7.22
CA VAL A 36 -0.34 3.48 7.40
C VAL A 36 -0.72 2.67 8.62
N ARG A 37 -1.56 3.25 9.47
CA ARG A 37 -2.18 2.57 10.61
C ARG A 37 -3.62 2.24 10.28
N MET A 38 -3.96 0.96 10.31
CA MET A 38 -5.31 0.42 10.17
C MET A 38 -5.80 -0.03 11.55
N THR A 39 -6.78 0.67 12.11
CA THR A 39 -7.45 0.29 13.34
C THR A 39 -8.63 -0.60 13.02
N THR A 40 -8.67 -1.80 13.56
CA THR A 40 -9.74 -2.77 13.35
C THR A 40 -10.45 -3.11 14.65
N SER A 41 -11.59 -3.79 14.56
CA SER A 41 -12.32 -4.31 15.73
C SER A 41 -11.52 -5.33 16.55
N LEU A 42 -10.45 -5.93 16.00
CA LEU A 42 -9.60 -6.92 16.67
C LEU A 42 -8.21 -6.38 17.06
N GLY A 43 -7.87 -5.15 16.66
CA GLY A 43 -6.58 -4.53 16.99
C GLY A 43 -6.04 -3.68 15.85
N VAL A 44 -4.79 -3.27 15.99
CA VAL A 44 -4.11 -2.37 15.05
C VAL A 44 -3.17 -3.16 14.14
N ILE A 45 -3.20 -2.84 12.85
CA ILE A 45 -2.27 -3.34 11.83
C ILE A 45 -1.52 -2.13 11.26
N GLU A 46 -0.20 -2.18 11.24
CA GLU A 46 0.61 -1.14 10.60
C GLU A 46 1.21 -1.67 9.29
N LEU A 47 1.07 -0.85 8.27
CA LEU A 47 1.49 -1.16 6.90
C LEU A 47 2.60 -0.21 6.48
N GLU A 48 3.61 -0.75 5.84
CA GLU A 48 4.60 0.00 5.08
C GLU A 48 4.27 -0.11 3.59
N LEU A 49 4.05 1.02 2.92
CA LEU A 49 3.70 1.07 1.51
C LEU A 49 4.92 1.40 0.66
N ASP A 50 5.10 0.71 -0.46
CA ASP A 50 6.21 0.89 -1.40
C ASP A 50 5.80 1.81 -2.57
N ALA A 51 5.90 3.12 -2.34
CA ALA A 51 5.58 4.14 -3.34
C ALA A 51 6.59 4.19 -4.51
N VAL A 52 7.75 3.56 -4.37
CA VAL A 52 8.74 3.46 -5.45
C VAL A 52 8.34 2.39 -6.46
N LYS A 53 7.96 1.21 -5.97
CA LYS A 53 7.61 0.07 -6.82
C LYS A 53 6.15 0.07 -7.29
N ALA A 54 5.24 0.68 -6.52
CA ALA A 54 3.82 0.74 -6.85
C ALA A 54 3.25 2.18 -6.70
N PRO A 55 3.80 3.18 -7.39
CA PRO A 55 3.44 4.59 -7.16
C PRO A 55 1.98 4.91 -7.44
N LYS A 56 1.38 4.34 -8.48
CA LYS A 56 -0.03 4.58 -8.83
C LYS A 56 -0.96 3.91 -7.83
N THR A 57 -0.63 2.69 -7.42
CA THR A 57 -1.40 1.89 -6.47
C THR A 57 -1.36 2.52 -5.09
N VAL A 58 -0.17 2.90 -4.61
CA VAL A 58 -0.01 3.58 -3.30
C VAL A 58 -0.75 4.91 -3.29
N LYS A 59 -0.61 5.73 -4.34
CA LYS A 59 -1.36 6.99 -4.46
C LYS A 59 -2.86 6.77 -4.37
N ASN A 60 -3.41 5.81 -5.13
CA ASN A 60 -4.82 5.47 -5.12
C ASN A 60 -5.29 5.01 -3.73
N PHE A 61 -4.54 4.13 -3.07
CA PHE A 61 -4.87 3.65 -1.74
C PHE A 61 -4.87 4.78 -0.69
N VAL A 62 -3.87 5.65 -0.72
CA VAL A 62 -3.75 6.82 0.17
C VAL A 62 -4.87 7.84 -0.08
N GLU A 63 -5.28 8.06 -1.33
CA GLU A 63 -6.42 8.94 -1.65
C GLU A 63 -7.72 8.41 -1.05
N TYR A 64 -7.98 7.09 -1.12
CA TYR A 64 -9.11 6.46 -0.44
C TYR A 64 -9.00 6.55 1.09
N ALA A 65 -7.82 6.33 1.66
CA ALA A 65 -7.59 6.49 3.09
C ALA A 65 -7.90 7.92 3.56
N ASN A 66 -7.31 8.90 2.92
CA ASN A 66 -7.49 10.33 3.26
C ASN A 66 -8.93 10.84 3.05
N SER A 67 -9.71 10.19 2.19
CA SER A 67 -11.12 10.50 2.00
C SER A 67 -12.05 9.84 3.04
N GLY A 68 -11.51 9.03 3.95
CA GLY A 68 -12.30 8.25 4.91
C GLY A 68 -13.08 7.09 4.26
N HIS A 69 -12.72 6.69 3.04
CA HIS A 69 -13.42 5.62 2.34
C HIS A 69 -13.37 4.29 3.11
N TYR A 70 -12.24 4.01 3.75
CA TYR A 70 -12.04 2.75 4.48
C TYR A 70 -12.69 2.72 5.85
N ASP A 71 -13.06 3.88 6.41
CA ASP A 71 -13.73 3.95 7.70
C ASP A 71 -15.08 3.23 7.63
N ASP A 72 -15.34 2.40 8.65
CA ASP A 72 -16.51 1.53 8.73
C ASP A 72 -16.66 0.54 7.56
N THR A 73 -15.57 0.20 6.85
CA THR A 73 -15.57 -0.96 5.97
C THR A 73 -15.29 -2.25 6.74
N ILE A 74 -15.53 -3.40 6.12
CA ILE A 74 -15.32 -4.71 6.72
C ILE A 74 -14.33 -5.54 5.92
N PHE A 75 -13.68 -6.50 6.60
CA PHE A 75 -13.10 -7.66 5.93
C PHE A 75 -14.25 -8.57 5.51
N HIS A 76 -14.68 -8.44 4.26
CA HIS A 76 -15.88 -9.10 3.74
C HIS A 76 -15.61 -10.49 3.15
N ARG A 77 -14.34 -10.90 3.01
CA ARG A 77 -13.93 -12.22 2.56
C ARG A 77 -12.66 -12.66 3.28
N VAL A 78 -12.72 -13.78 3.97
CA VAL A 78 -11.64 -14.34 4.76
C VAL A 78 -11.48 -15.82 4.44
N ILE A 79 -10.30 -16.21 3.95
CA ILE A 79 -9.97 -17.60 3.67
C ILE A 79 -8.70 -17.96 4.45
N PRO A 80 -8.82 -18.82 5.48
CA PRO A 80 -7.65 -19.31 6.23
C PRO A 80 -6.60 -19.94 5.32
N GLY A 81 -5.33 -19.65 5.56
CA GLY A 81 -4.22 -20.15 4.75
C GLY A 81 -4.14 -19.57 3.34
N PHE A 82 -4.88 -18.49 3.06
CA PHE A 82 -4.83 -17.77 1.78
C PHE A 82 -4.72 -16.25 2.00
N MET A 83 -5.83 -15.55 2.30
CA MET A 83 -5.83 -14.08 2.45
C MET A 83 -7.04 -13.59 3.26
N ILE A 84 -6.95 -12.33 3.71
CA ILE A 84 -8.07 -11.54 4.22
C ILE A 84 -8.31 -10.36 3.29
N GLN A 85 -9.55 -10.15 2.82
CA GLN A 85 -9.90 -9.12 1.83
C GLN A 85 -10.92 -8.14 2.41
N GLY A 86 -10.66 -6.84 2.21
CA GLY A 86 -11.49 -5.76 2.73
C GLY A 86 -11.51 -4.52 1.83
N GLY A 87 -12.07 -3.42 2.37
CA GLY A 87 -12.03 -2.08 1.76
C GLY A 87 -13.08 -1.77 0.70
N GLY A 88 -14.02 -2.69 0.43
CA GLY A 88 -15.07 -2.45 -0.57
C GLY A 88 -16.49 -2.50 -0.04
N MET A 89 -16.69 -3.14 1.10
CA MET A 89 -18.00 -3.35 1.70
C MET A 89 -18.06 -2.74 3.09
N GLY A 90 -19.18 -2.17 3.46
CA GLY A 90 -19.53 -1.82 4.82
C GLY A 90 -20.35 -2.92 5.50
N PRO A 91 -20.73 -2.75 6.78
CA PRO A 91 -21.52 -3.70 7.55
C PRO A 91 -22.78 -4.15 6.80
N GLY A 92 -23.07 -5.46 6.90
CA GLY A 92 -24.17 -6.08 6.19
C GLY A 92 -23.94 -6.18 4.66
N MET A 93 -22.71 -6.25 4.21
CA MET A 93 -22.29 -6.42 2.81
C MET A 93 -22.77 -5.30 1.87
N LYS A 94 -22.85 -4.08 2.37
CA LYS A 94 -23.22 -2.90 1.57
C LYS A 94 -21.99 -2.40 0.80
N GLU A 95 -22.06 -2.50 -0.53
CA GLU A 95 -20.99 -1.99 -1.38
C GLU A 95 -20.80 -0.47 -1.24
N LYS A 96 -19.55 -0.02 -1.06
CA LYS A 96 -19.19 1.41 -1.06
C LYS A 96 -18.83 1.83 -2.49
N ALA A 97 -19.34 2.99 -2.89
CA ALA A 97 -19.05 3.56 -4.22
C ALA A 97 -17.54 3.86 -4.36
N THR A 98 -17.00 3.51 -5.51
CA THR A 98 -15.57 3.70 -5.83
C THR A 98 -15.38 4.65 -7.01
N GLY A 99 -14.18 5.21 -7.14
CA GLY A 99 -13.75 6.03 -8.25
C GLY A 99 -13.31 5.24 -9.48
N ARG A 100 -12.45 5.86 -10.29
CA ARG A 100 -11.88 5.20 -11.47
C ARG A 100 -10.90 4.09 -11.07
N PRO A 101 -10.82 3.02 -11.87
CA PRO A 101 -9.81 2.00 -11.67
C PRO A 101 -8.38 2.53 -11.79
N VAL A 102 -7.46 1.89 -11.07
CA VAL A 102 -6.01 2.12 -11.16
C VAL A 102 -5.36 1.07 -12.06
N GLU A 103 -4.34 1.49 -12.80
CA GLU A 103 -3.53 0.56 -13.59
C GLU A 103 -2.83 -0.46 -12.71
N ASN A 104 -2.83 -1.72 -13.13
CA ASN A 104 -2.18 -2.80 -12.41
C ASN A 104 -0.66 -2.69 -12.53
N GLU A 105 0.03 -2.59 -11.39
CA GLU A 105 1.48 -2.50 -11.29
C GLU A 105 2.11 -3.83 -10.79
N ALA A 106 1.47 -4.97 -11.00
CA ALA A 106 1.99 -6.26 -10.53
C ALA A 106 3.30 -6.69 -11.19
N ASP A 107 3.69 -6.06 -12.30
CA ASP A 107 5.00 -6.25 -12.95
C ASP A 107 6.16 -5.51 -12.24
N ASN A 108 5.93 -5.00 -11.03
CA ASN A 108 6.89 -4.26 -10.20
C ASN A 108 7.93 -5.14 -9.47
N GLY A 109 7.83 -6.47 -9.60
CA GLY A 109 8.73 -7.45 -9.01
C GLY A 109 8.44 -7.83 -7.56
N LEU A 110 7.46 -7.18 -6.88
CA LEU A 110 6.99 -7.58 -5.56
C LEU A 110 6.20 -8.90 -5.66
N LYS A 111 6.21 -9.67 -4.57
CA LYS A 111 5.63 -11.01 -4.52
C LYS A 111 4.50 -11.09 -3.51
N ASN A 112 3.48 -11.89 -3.82
CA ASN A 112 2.38 -12.21 -2.93
C ASN A 112 2.83 -13.25 -1.88
N VAL A 113 3.65 -12.82 -0.92
CA VAL A 113 4.09 -13.64 0.21
C VAL A 113 3.38 -13.23 1.49
N ILE A 114 3.49 -14.05 2.55
CA ILE A 114 2.87 -13.75 3.86
C ILE A 114 3.16 -12.30 4.28
N GLY A 115 2.10 -11.63 4.76
CA GLY A 115 2.15 -10.26 5.27
C GLY A 115 2.13 -9.17 4.20
N THR A 116 2.18 -9.49 2.90
CA THR A 116 2.07 -8.45 1.86
C THR A 116 0.62 -8.03 1.63
N ILE A 117 0.42 -6.74 1.31
CA ILE A 117 -0.87 -6.19 0.90
C ILE A 117 -0.89 -5.99 -0.62
N ALA A 118 -1.98 -6.41 -1.26
CA ALA A 118 -2.16 -6.32 -2.71
C ALA A 118 -3.57 -5.84 -3.07
N MET A 119 -3.74 -5.28 -4.29
CA MET A 119 -5.05 -4.83 -4.78
C MET A 119 -5.89 -6.01 -5.28
N ALA A 120 -7.13 -6.09 -4.78
CA ALA A 120 -8.14 -6.95 -5.36
C ALA A 120 -8.67 -6.34 -6.68
N ARG A 121 -9.08 -7.21 -7.61
CA ARG A 121 -9.58 -6.83 -8.94
C ARG A 121 -10.57 -7.84 -9.49
N THR A 122 -11.26 -7.48 -10.54
CA THR A 122 -12.08 -8.41 -11.35
C THR A 122 -11.19 -9.20 -12.33
N ASN A 123 -11.79 -9.88 -13.28
CA ASN A 123 -11.05 -10.56 -14.36
C ASN A 123 -10.30 -9.59 -15.29
N ASP A 124 -10.72 -8.32 -15.36
CA ASP A 124 -9.94 -7.28 -16.04
C ASP A 124 -8.71 -6.94 -15.18
N PRO A 125 -7.50 -7.08 -15.72
CA PRO A 125 -6.27 -6.76 -14.99
C PRO A 125 -6.21 -5.35 -14.43
N HIS A 126 -6.79 -4.37 -15.10
CA HIS A 126 -6.73 -2.94 -14.75
C HIS A 126 -8.03 -2.43 -14.10
N SER A 127 -8.76 -3.30 -13.39
CA SER A 127 -10.06 -2.98 -12.76
C SER A 127 -10.00 -2.70 -11.26
N ALA A 128 -8.82 -2.74 -10.64
CA ALA A 128 -8.68 -2.47 -9.22
C ALA A 128 -9.13 -1.04 -8.86
N THR A 129 -9.88 -0.90 -7.76
CA THR A 129 -10.33 0.42 -7.24
C THR A 129 -9.89 0.61 -5.80
N ALA A 130 -10.73 0.25 -4.81
CA ALA A 130 -10.45 0.43 -3.38
C ALA A 130 -10.14 -0.89 -2.66
N GLN A 131 -10.66 -2.03 -3.15
CA GLN A 131 -10.51 -3.29 -2.44
C GLN A 131 -9.07 -3.79 -2.44
N PHE A 132 -8.63 -4.29 -1.29
CA PHE A 132 -7.32 -4.86 -1.08
C PHE A 132 -7.42 -6.20 -0.35
N PHE A 133 -6.33 -6.96 -0.34
CA PHE A 133 -6.20 -8.13 0.52
C PHE A 133 -4.81 -8.19 1.15
N ILE A 134 -4.73 -8.83 2.33
CA ILE A 134 -3.47 -9.13 3.00
C ILE A 134 -3.25 -10.64 2.90
N ASN A 135 -2.09 -11.04 2.40
CA ASN A 135 -1.71 -12.44 2.26
C ASN A 135 -1.40 -13.07 3.63
N VAL A 136 -2.03 -14.21 3.95
CA VAL A 136 -1.73 -14.99 5.16
C VAL A 136 -0.99 -16.31 4.84
N ALA A 137 -0.63 -16.47 3.58
CA ALA A 137 0.23 -17.55 3.07
C ALA A 137 1.07 -17.04 1.90
N ASP A 138 2.03 -17.84 1.45
CA ASP A 138 2.78 -17.56 0.22
C ASP A 138 1.94 -17.95 -0.99
N ASN A 139 1.43 -16.94 -1.68
CA ASN A 139 0.48 -17.07 -2.79
C ASN A 139 1.15 -16.76 -4.14
N GLY A 140 2.27 -17.40 -4.44
CA GLY A 140 3.05 -17.17 -5.66
C GLY A 140 2.27 -17.35 -6.97
N PHE A 141 1.12 -18.04 -6.96
CA PHE A 141 0.23 -18.14 -8.10
C PHE A 141 -0.52 -16.84 -8.43
N LEU A 142 -0.53 -15.85 -7.50
CA LEU A 142 -1.06 -14.51 -7.70
C LEU A 142 -0.03 -13.54 -8.30
N ASP A 143 1.23 -13.96 -8.46
CA ASP A 143 2.29 -13.11 -8.98
C ASP A 143 2.13 -12.84 -10.49
N HIS A 144 2.67 -11.71 -10.90
CA HIS A 144 2.80 -11.39 -12.32
C HIS A 144 3.71 -12.40 -13.03
N THR A 145 3.21 -12.94 -14.14
CA THR A 145 3.96 -13.85 -15.01
C THR A 145 4.04 -13.35 -16.46
N ALA A 146 3.03 -12.61 -16.92
CA ALA A 146 2.96 -12.04 -18.26
C ALA A 146 1.92 -10.93 -18.36
N LYS A 147 2.07 -10.01 -19.31
CA LYS A 147 1.09 -8.96 -19.63
C LYS A 147 -0.08 -9.52 -20.44
N SER A 148 -0.84 -10.42 -19.83
CA SER A 148 -2.04 -11.04 -20.38
C SER A 148 -3.13 -11.11 -19.29
N ALA A 149 -4.39 -11.29 -19.67
CA ALA A 149 -5.50 -11.33 -18.71
C ALA A 149 -5.25 -12.35 -17.57
N ALA A 150 -4.72 -13.52 -17.88
CA ALA A 150 -4.42 -14.56 -16.89
C ALA A 150 -3.09 -14.36 -16.17
N GLY A 151 -2.11 -13.70 -16.81
CA GLY A 151 -0.74 -13.59 -16.30
C GLY A 151 -0.41 -12.28 -15.58
N TRP A 152 -1.31 -11.29 -15.58
CA TRP A 152 -1.06 -9.99 -14.93
C TRP A 152 -0.80 -10.11 -13.43
N GLY A 153 -1.47 -11.03 -12.76
CA GLY A 153 -1.37 -11.17 -11.31
C GLY A 153 -2.03 -10.03 -10.54
N TYR A 154 -1.62 -9.87 -9.27
CA TYR A 154 -2.19 -8.90 -8.33
C TYR A 154 -1.07 -7.99 -7.82
N ALA A 155 -1.28 -6.66 -7.91
CA ALA A 155 -0.28 -5.67 -7.58
C ALA A 155 -0.06 -5.60 -6.06
N VAL A 156 1.06 -6.16 -5.60
CA VAL A 156 1.56 -5.91 -4.24
C VAL A 156 2.09 -4.49 -4.18
N PHE A 157 1.72 -3.76 -3.11
CA PHE A 157 2.09 -2.36 -2.94
C PHE A 157 2.58 -2.01 -1.53
N GLY A 158 2.74 -3.01 -0.66
CA GLY A 158 3.20 -2.83 0.71
C GLY A 158 3.21 -4.12 1.51
N ARG A 159 3.45 -3.99 2.80
CA ARG A 159 3.50 -5.12 3.73
C ARG A 159 3.08 -4.72 5.14
N VAL A 160 2.65 -5.68 5.92
CA VAL A 160 2.45 -5.55 7.37
C VAL A 160 3.83 -5.48 8.04
N VAL A 161 4.03 -4.47 8.87
CA VAL A 161 5.24 -4.30 9.71
C VAL A 161 4.97 -4.46 11.20
N SER A 162 3.69 -4.33 11.60
CA SER A 162 3.23 -4.58 12.97
C SER A 162 1.78 -5.08 12.94
N GLY A 163 1.38 -5.91 13.90
CA GLY A 163 0.02 -6.44 14.00
C GLY A 163 -0.25 -7.66 13.10
N MET A 164 0.76 -8.46 12.75
CA MET A 164 0.55 -9.70 12.01
C MET A 164 -0.28 -10.71 12.82
N ASP A 165 -0.18 -10.69 14.14
CA ASP A 165 -1.02 -11.47 15.06
C ASP A 165 -2.51 -11.08 14.95
N VAL A 166 -2.82 -9.79 14.72
CA VAL A 166 -4.20 -9.32 14.44
C VAL A 166 -4.68 -9.87 13.08
N VAL A 167 -3.82 -9.85 12.05
CA VAL A 167 -4.12 -10.42 10.74
C VAL A 167 -4.44 -11.91 10.86
N GLU A 168 -3.67 -12.66 11.66
CA GLU A 168 -3.88 -14.09 11.90
C GLU A 168 -5.18 -14.35 12.69
N GLN A 169 -5.51 -13.51 13.67
CA GLN A 169 -6.80 -13.57 14.37
C GLN A 169 -7.97 -13.35 13.41
N ILE A 170 -7.89 -12.36 12.51
CA ILE A 170 -8.90 -12.13 11.47
C ILE A 170 -9.00 -13.36 10.56
N ALA A 171 -7.87 -13.94 10.14
CA ALA A 171 -7.85 -15.09 9.25
C ALA A 171 -8.43 -16.38 9.87
N ALA A 172 -8.53 -16.45 11.20
CA ALA A 172 -9.01 -17.61 11.95
C ALA A 172 -10.50 -17.57 12.30
N VAL A 173 -11.23 -16.49 11.97
CA VAL A 173 -12.65 -16.36 12.32
C VAL A 173 -13.52 -17.33 11.54
N GLN A 174 -14.70 -17.64 12.09
CA GLN A 174 -15.72 -18.41 11.37
C GLN A 174 -16.27 -17.61 10.21
N THR A 175 -16.39 -18.27 9.06
CA THR A 175 -16.97 -17.70 7.83
C THR A 175 -18.18 -18.48 7.36
N GLY A 176 -19.03 -17.84 6.57
CA GLY A 176 -20.24 -18.43 6.00
C GLY A 176 -20.58 -17.77 4.66
N ASN A 177 -21.81 -18.00 4.19
CA ASN A 177 -22.33 -17.41 2.97
C ASN A 177 -23.37 -16.32 3.30
N VAL A 178 -23.19 -15.12 2.75
CA VAL A 178 -24.10 -13.99 2.93
C VAL A 178 -24.39 -13.35 1.57
N GLY A 179 -25.68 -13.26 1.19
CA GLY A 179 -26.09 -12.55 -0.03
C GLY A 179 -25.47 -13.06 -1.34
N GLY A 180 -25.10 -14.36 -1.39
CA GLY A 180 -24.42 -14.96 -2.54
C GLY A 180 -22.89 -14.84 -2.51
N HIS A 181 -22.31 -14.21 -1.50
CA HIS A 181 -20.88 -14.16 -1.25
C HIS A 181 -20.45 -15.30 -0.33
N ALA A 182 -19.38 -16.02 -0.67
CA ALA A 182 -18.77 -17.04 0.15
C ALA A 182 -17.64 -16.46 1.01
N ASP A 183 -17.27 -17.21 2.05
CA ASP A 183 -16.14 -16.89 2.93
C ASP A 183 -16.29 -15.56 3.67
N VAL A 184 -17.53 -15.12 3.94
CA VAL A 184 -17.85 -13.90 4.69
C VAL A 184 -17.77 -14.21 6.20
N PRO A 185 -17.02 -13.42 7.00
CA PRO A 185 -17.06 -13.56 8.45
C PRO A 185 -18.47 -13.52 9.02
N VAL A 186 -18.78 -14.43 9.96
CA VAL A 186 -20.12 -14.49 10.60
C VAL A 186 -20.42 -13.24 11.41
N GLU A 187 -19.39 -12.64 12.02
CA GLU A 187 -19.45 -11.35 12.67
C GLU A 187 -18.66 -10.33 11.86
N ASP A 188 -19.23 -9.13 11.68
CA ASP A 188 -18.55 -8.07 10.92
C ASP A 188 -17.20 -7.69 11.56
N LEU A 189 -16.11 -7.87 10.83
CA LEU A 189 -14.78 -7.45 11.22
C LEU A 189 -14.52 -6.07 10.63
N VAL A 190 -14.71 -5.04 11.45
CA VAL A 190 -14.74 -3.65 11.00
C VAL A 190 -13.33 -3.05 10.95
N ILE A 191 -13.01 -2.35 9.87
CA ILE A 191 -11.92 -1.38 9.76
C ILE A 191 -12.49 -0.06 10.27
N GLN A 192 -12.12 0.33 11.48
CA GLN A 192 -12.64 1.52 12.17
C GLN A 192 -12.05 2.80 11.60
N SER A 193 -10.75 2.79 11.30
CA SER A 193 -10.05 3.88 10.60
C SER A 193 -8.82 3.38 9.86
N LEU A 194 -8.41 4.16 8.86
CA LEU A 194 -7.17 3.94 8.12
C LEU A 194 -6.47 5.28 7.92
N GLU A 195 -5.34 5.47 8.59
CA GLU A 195 -4.64 6.75 8.69
C GLU A 195 -3.23 6.64 8.12
N VAL A 196 -2.84 7.61 7.29
CA VAL A 196 -1.44 7.77 6.89
C VAL A 196 -0.69 8.42 8.05
N ILE A 197 0.35 7.75 8.55
CA ILE A 197 1.16 8.23 9.66
C ILE A 197 2.56 8.62 9.18
N ALA A 198 3.17 9.60 9.84
CA ALA A 198 4.56 9.96 9.55
C ALA A 198 5.49 8.79 9.93
N SER A 199 6.46 8.47 9.09
CA SER A 199 7.57 7.59 9.48
C SER A 199 8.46 8.34 10.47
N ASP A 200 8.62 7.79 11.69
CA ASP A 200 9.54 8.32 12.70
C ASP A 200 11.01 8.25 12.24
#